data_41243a9b926daa147da45a58239082fc
#
_entry.id   41243a9b926daa147da45a58239082fc
#
_cell.length_a   1.000
_cell.length_b   1.000
_cell.length_c   1.000
_cell.angle_alpha   90.00
_cell.angle_beta   90.00
_cell.angle_gamma   90.00
#
_symmetry.space_group_name_H-M   'P 1'
#
loop_
_entity.id
_entity.type
_entity.pdbx_description
1 polymer ?
#
loop_
_entity_poly.entity_id
_entity_poly.type
_entity_poly.pdbx_seq_one_letter_code
_entity_poly.pdbx_strand_id
1 'polypeptide(L)'
;MGGPDGAGGSGTPEGTETPKSDGEPPRSGGEPPALPREYELSGKNKVVAVDGVKVKLQQIWDTAGQERFRSVTHAYYRDAQALLLLYDITSKMSFDNIRAWLTEIHEYAQKDVVIMLLGNKADVSSERAVRTEDGASLAREYGVPFMETSAKTGMNVELAFLAIAKELKQRAVQPLDEPHFQIHDYIESQKKKSSCCAFS
;
A
#
# COMPACT_ATOMS: atom_id res chain seq x y z
N MET A 1 15.56 14.95 79.20
CA MET A 1 16.93 15.37 78.92
C MET A 1 17.03 15.52 77.43
N GLY A 2 17.14 16.53 76.80
CA GLY A 2 17.58 17.88 76.87
C GLY A 2 17.45 18.38 75.47
N GLY A 3 16.71 19.46 75.26
CA GLY A 3 16.92 20.31 74.09
C GLY A 3 18.17 21.15 74.36
N PRO A 4 18.45 22.24 73.62
CA PRO A 4 17.58 23.09 72.78
C PRO A 4 18.28 23.73 71.55
N ASP A 5 17.54 24.58 70.85
CA ASP A 5 17.89 25.90 70.20
C ASP A 5 18.84 25.92 68.99
N GLY A 6 18.63 26.65 68.00
CA GLY A 6 18.07 27.97 67.80
C GLY A 6 18.05 28.39 66.34
N ALA A 7 17.15 29.27 66.10
CA ALA A 7 17.18 30.52 65.33
C ALA A 7 17.89 30.52 63.99
N GLY A 8 17.31 31.05 62.92
CA GLY A 8 16.51 32.18 62.64
C GLY A 8 17.00 32.75 61.32
N GLY A 9 16.15 33.17 60.42
CA GLY A 9 16.57 33.82 59.19
C GLY A 9 15.40 34.03 58.23
N SER A 10 14.73 35.08 58.44
CA SER A 10 13.67 35.66 57.60
C SER A 10 14.20 36.16 56.25
N GLY A 11 13.43 35.92 55.24
CA GLY A 11 13.62 36.54 53.94
C GLY A 11 12.42 36.25 53.05
N THR A 12 11.46 37.13 53.09
CA THR A 12 10.24 37.18 52.25
C THR A 12 10.54 37.77 50.87
N PRO A 13 9.57 37.84 49.99
CA PRO A 13 9.59 37.20 48.70
C PRO A 13 9.56 38.24 47.58
N GLU A 14 9.96 37.89 46.39
CA GLU A 14 9.61 38.67 45.22
C GLU A 14 9.57 37.85 43.96
N GLY A 15 8.52 38.06 43.18
CA GLY A 15 8.59 37.98 41.73
C GLY A 15 8.04 36.71 41.09
N THR A 16 6.72 36.53 41.14
CA THR A 16 6.01 35.74 40.12
C THR A 16 6.05 36.48 38.79
N GLU A 17 6.94 36.05 37.89
CA GLU A 17 6.78 36.32 36.47
C GLU A 17 6.39 35.03 35.77
N THR A 18 5.13 35.00 35.35
CA THR A 18 4.62 33.97 34.39
C THR A 18 5.15 34.30 33.02
N PRO A 19 5.80 33.33 32.33
CA PRO A 19 6.07 33.52 30.93
C PRO A 19 4.77 33.32 30.14
N LYS A 20 4.37 34.35 29.41
CA LYS A 20 3.32 34.28 28.40
C LYS A 20 3.74 33.28 27.34
N SER A 21 2.99 32.22 27.22
CA SER A 21 3.07 31.29 26.11
C SER A 21 2.32 31.89 24.92
N ASP A 22 3.01 32.61 24.08
CA ASP A 22 2.56 32.84 22.71
C ASP A 22 2.95 31.61 21.88
N GLY A 23 2.17 30.56 22.01
CA GLY A 23 2.24 29.35 21.19
C GLY A 23 1.54 29.60 19.87
N GLU A 24 2.26 30.05 18.87
CA GLU A 24 1.81 29.96 17.47
C GLU A 24 1.52 28.52 17.13
N PRO A 25 0.32 28.19 16.58
CA PRO A 25 0.01 26.82 16.21
C PRO A 25 0.98 26.38 15.10
N PRO A 26 1.47 25.12 15.11
CA PRO A 26 2.38 24.64 14.09
C PRO A 26 1.71 24.73 12.73
N ARG A 27 2.35 25.44 11.81
CA ARG A 27 1.95 25.55 10.40
C ARG A 27 1.95 24.15 9.81
N SER A 28 0.77 23.60 9.59
CA SER A 28 0.56 22.41 8.80
C SER A 28 0.92 22.72 7.35
N GLY A 29 2.05 22.24 6.88
CA GLY A 29 2.53 22.46 5.50
C GLY A 29 4.01 22.18 5.34
N GLY A 30 4.60 21.36 6.18
CA GLY A 30 5.94 20.86 5.98
C GLY A 30 5.93 19.82 4.87
N GLU A 31 6.65 20.10 3.78
CA GLU A 31 7.04 19.11 2.79
C GLU A 31 7.61 17.87 3.51
N PRO A 32 7.20 16.64 3.16
CA PRO A 32 7.71 15.45 3.83
C PRO A 32 9.24 15.46 3.78
N PRO A 33 9.94 15.02 4.85
CA PRO A 33 11.40 15.06 4.90
C PRO A 33 11.95 14.34 3.68
N ALA A 34 12.86 15.02 2.96
CA ALA A 34 13.54 14.44 1.80
C ALA A 34 14.23 13.14 2.25
N LEU A 35 13.95 12.04 1.53
CA LEU A 35 14.58 10.75 1.77
C LEU A 35 16.10 10.85 1.64
N PRO A 36 16.88 10.18 2.50
CA PRO A 36 18.30 10.00 2.24
C PRO A 36 18.49 9.39 0.85
N ARG A 37 19.47 9.87 0.07
CA ARG A 37 19.72 9.43 -1.33
C ARG A 37 19.84 7.90 -1.50
N GLU A 38 20.25 7.20 -0.47
CA GLU A 38 20.35 5.74 -0.45
C GLU A 38 18.99 5.00 -0.41
N TYR A 39 17.89 5.73 -0.17
CA TYR A 39 16.52 5.21 -0.09
C TYR A 39 15.60 5.76 -1.20
N GLU A 40 16.17 6.43 -2.21
CA GLU A 40 15.39 6.85 -3.38
C GLU A 40 14.90 5.60 -4.12
N LEU A 41 13.59 5.36 -4.02
CA LEU A 41 12.93 4.34 -4.83
C LEU A 41 13.00 4.76 -6.30
N SER A 42 13.59 3.91 -7.13
CA SER A 42 13.60 4.11 -8.58
C SER A 42 12.20 3.95 -9.13
N GLY A 43 11.48 5.04 -9.34
CA GLY A 43 10.19 5.05 -10.00
C GLY A 43 10.31 4.56 -11.45
N LYS A 44 9.51 3.58 -11.83
CA LYS A 44 9.44 3.04 -13.19
C LYS A 44 8.14 3.43 -13.88
N ASN A 45 8.16 3.45 -15.20
CA ASN A 45 6.97 3.71 -16.00
C ASN A 45 6.66 2.47 -16.85
N LYS A 46 5.37 2.19 -17.04
CA LYS A 46 4.89 1.13 -17.92
C LYS A 46 3.76 1.68 -18.80
N VAL A 47 3.81 1.37 -20.09
CA VAL A 47 2.72 1.69 -21.01
C VAL A 47 1.98 0.41 -21.33
N VAL A 48 0.67 0.44 -21.19
CA VAL A 48 -0.25 -0.66 -21.54
C VAL A 48 -1.32 -0.16 -22.50
N ALA A 49 -1.80 -1.03 -23.38
CA ALA A 49 -2.91 -0.71 -24.28
C ALA A 49 -4.23 -1.18 -23.65
N VAL A 50 -5.15 -0.24 -23.39
CA VAL A 50 -6.48 -0.51 -22.84
C VAL A 50 -7.50 -0.09 -23.87
N ASP A 51 -8.23 -1.05 -24.43
CA ASP A 51 -9.26 -0.81 -25.45
C ASP A 51 -8.75 0.09 -26.61
N GLY A 52 -7.55 -0.23 -27.12
CA GLY A 52 -6.88 0.52 -28.20
C GLY A 52 -6.24 1.85 -27.80
N VAL A 53 -6.38 2.29 -26.56
CA VAL A 53 -5.78 3.51 -26.02
C VAL A 53 -4.53 3.18 -25.20
N LYS A 54 -3.44 3.91 -25.47
CA LYS A 54 -2.22 3.78 -24.65
C LYS A 54 -2.40 4.49 -23.32
N VAL A 55 -2.34 3.72 -22.23
CA VAL A 55 -2.35 4.22 -20.86
C VAL A 55 -0.94 4.12 -20.30
N LYS A 56 -0.41 5.22 -19.79
CA LYS A 56 0.91 5.27 -19.15
C LYS A 56 0.76 5.23 -17.65
N LEU A 57 1.18 4.13 -17.02
CA LEU A 57 1.36 4.04 -15.59
C LEU A 57 2.68 4.73 -15.24
N GLN A 58 2.62 5.76 -14.42
CA GLN A 58 3.77 6.54 -14.01
C GLN A 58 4.08 6.27 -12.54
N GLN A 59 5.37 6.40 -12.19
CA GLN A 59 5.83 6.27 -10.81
C GLN A 59 5.41 4.94 -10.15
N ILE A 60 5.75 3.82 -10.80
CA ILE A 60 5.60 2.51 -10.20
C ILE A 60 6.77 2.33 -9.21
N TRP A 61 6.45 2.27 -7.92
CA TRP A 61 7.40 2.16 -6.84
C TRP A 61 7.46 0.76 -6.30
N ASP A 62 8.66 0.21 -6.12
CA ASP A 62 8.89 -1.04 -5.40
C ASP A 62 9.24 -0.69 -3.96
N THR A 63 8.35 -1.05 -3.03
CA THR A 63 8.50 -0.77 -1.59
C THR A 63 9.15 -1.93 -0.83
N ALA A 64 9.58 -3.01 -1.49
CA ALA A 64 10.19 -4.17 -0.86
C ALA A 64 11.46 -3.77 -0.07
N GLY A 65 11.59 -4.29 1.15
CA GLY A 65 12.70 -3.96 2.05
C GLY A 65 12.56 -2.63 2.78
N GLN A 66 11.50 -1.85 2.52
CA GLN A 66 11.25 -0.56 3.17
C GLN A 66 10.43 -0.68 4.46
N GLU A 67 10.07 -1.88 4.88
CA GLU A 67 9.26 -2.14 6.07
C GLU A 67 9.85 -1.61 7.39
N ARG A 68 11.17 -1.34 7.42
CA ARG A 68 11.85 -0.70 8.55
C ARG A 68 11.56 0.80 8.65
N PHE A 69 11.09 1.39 7.55
CA PHE A 69 10.87 2.84 7.42
C PHE A 69 9.38 3.12 7.20
N ARG A 70 8.56 2.76 8.18
CA ARG A 70 7.09 2.89 8.11
C ARG A 70 6.61 4.29 7.70
N SER A 71 7.26 5.34 8.18
CA SER A 71 6.91 6.72 7.82
C SER A 71 7.07 7.01 6.32
N VAL A 72 8.06 6.39 5.70
CA VAL A 72 8.30 6.49 4.25
C VAL A 72 7.24 5.73 3.48
N THR A 73 6.94 4.50 3.91
CA THR A 73 5.93 3.64 3.29
C THR A 73 4.55 4.31 3.36
N HIS A 74 4.20 4.94 4.47
CA HIS A 74 2.93 5.68 4.63
C HIS A 74 2.81 6.85 3.66
N ALA A 75 3.90 7.55 3.33
CA ALA A 75 3.88 8.62 2.33
C ALA A 75 3.51 8.09 0.94
N TYR A 76 4.06 6.92 0.55
CA TYR A 76 3.69 6.27 -0.71
C TYR A 76 2.24 5.81 -0.75
N TYR A 77 1.69 5.29 0.36
CA TYR A 77 0.28 4.88 0.41
C TYR A 77 -0.67 6.06 0.22
N ARG A 78 -0.33 7.21 0.80
CA ARG A 78 -1.17 8.42 0.73
C ARG A 78 -1.38 8.91 -0.70
N ASP A 79 -0.36 8.81 -1.53
CA ASP A 79 -0.39 9.35 -2.89
C ASP A 79 -0.65 8.27 -3.96
N ALA A 80 -0.73 7.01 -3.55
CA ALA A 80 -0.96 5.90 -4.46
C ALA A 80 -2.40 5.90 -5.01
N GLN A 81 -2.53 5.79 -6.31
CA GLN A 81 -3.80 5.53 -6.97
C GLN A 81 -4.13 4.03 -7.02
N ALA A 82 -3.10 3.18 -7.02
CA ALA A 82 -3.24 1.73 -6.97
C ALA A 82 -2.11 1.09 -6.17
N LEU A 83 -2.41 -0.01 -5.49
CA LEU A 83 -1.48 -0.80 -4.70
C LEU A 83 -1.57 -2.28 -5.11
N LEU A 84 -0.42 -2.85 -5.45
CA LEU A 84 -0.26 -4.28 -5.71
C LEU A 84 0.36 -4.91 -4.48
N LEU A 85 -0.39 -5.77 -3.77
CA LEU A 85 0.11 -6.55 -2.64
C LEU A 85 0.56 -7.91 -3.14
N LEU A 86 1.83 -8.22 -2.92
CA LEU A 86 2.42 -9.47 -3.36
C LEU A 86 2.80 -10.34 -2.16
N TYR A 87 2.50 -11.64 -2.27
CA TYR A 87 3.08 -12.66 -1.41
C TYR A 87 3.72 -13.76 -2.27
N ASP A 88 4.63 -14.51 -1.70
CA ASP A 88 5.27 -15.66 -2.30
C ASP A 88 4.47 -16.93 -1.97
N ILE A 89 3.97 -17.62 -2.97
CA ILE A 89 3.18 -18.85 -2.76
C ILE A 89 3.96 -19.96 -2.06
N THR A 90 5.29 -19.88 -2.04
CA THR A 90 6.18 -20.81 -1.34
C THR A 90 6.47 -20.41 0.10
N SER A 91 5.97 -19.25 0.56
CA SER A 91 6.22 -18.69 1.89
C SER A 91 4.93 -18.36 2.63
N LYS A 92 4.56 -19.24 3.57
CA LYS A 92 3.38 -19.00 4.44
C LYS A 92 3.51 -17.70 5.23
N MET A 93 4.71 -17.35 5.69
CA MET A 93 4.97 -16.12 6.43
C MET A 93 4.67 -14.87 5.59
N SER A 94 5.04 -14.85 4.31
CA SER A 94 4.75 -13.73 3.43
C SER A 94 3.24 -13.55 3.24
N PHE A 95 2.48 -14.65 3.16
CA PHE A 95 1.03 -14.62 3.07
C PHE A 95 0.38 -14.12 4.36
N ASP A 96 0.84 -14.61 5.52
CA ASP A 96 0.29 -14.20 6.82
C ASP A 96 0.49 -12.69 7.08
N ASN A 97 1.58 -12.11 6.56
CA ASN A 97 1.86 -10.68 6.67
C ASN A 97 0.91 -9.80 5.82
N ILE A 98 0.21 -10.36 4.82
CA ILE A 98 -0.70 -9.59 3.97
C ILE A 98 -1.80 -8.89 4.78
N ARG A 99 -2.31 -9.52 5.84
CA ARG A 99 -3.34 -8.90 6.71
C ARG A 99 -2.84 -7.63 7.40
N ALA A 100 -1.60 -7.65 7.86
CA ALA A 100 -0.97 -6.47 8.48
C ALA A 100 -0.82 -5.32 7.46
N TRP A 101 -0.38 -5.64 6.23
CA TRP A 101 -0.28 -4.65 5.15
C TRP A 101 -1.64 -4.08 4.75
N LEU A 102 -2.67 -4.91 4.65
CA LEU A 102 -4.03 -4.44 4.36
C LEU A 102 -4.56 -3.50 5.44
N THR A 103 -4.27 -3.78 6.71
CA THR A 103 -4.63 -2.90 7.83
C THR A 103 -3.94 -1.54 7.71
N GLU A 104 -2.63 -1.51 7.44
CA GLU A 104 -1.88 -0.27 7.23
C GLU A 104 -2.41 0.53 6.03
N ILE A 105 -2.71 -0.15 4.92
CA ILE A 105 -3.27 0.51 3.73
C ILE A 105 -4.62 1.16 4.05
N HIS A 106 -5.50 0.48 4.79
CA HIS A 106 -6.79 1.04 5.20
C HIS A 106 -6.66 2.27 6.08
N GLU A 107 -5.58 2.37 6.84
CA GLU A 107 -5.32 3.50 7.73
C GLU A 107 -4.71 4.70 7.00
N TYR A 108 -3.79 4.47 6.05
CA TYR A 108 -2.95 5.52 5.47
C TYR A 108 -3.22 5.85 4.01
N ALA A 109 -3.82 4.94 3.25
CA ALA A 109 -4.13 5.18 1.84
C ALA A 109 -5.43 5.97 1.65
N GLN A 110 -5.63 6.49 0.44
CA GLN A 110 -6.89 7.12 0.06
C GLN A 110 -8.01 6.09 0.04
N LYS A 111 -9.23 6.53 0.34
CA LYS A 111 -10.41 5.63 0.42
C LYS A 111 -10.75 4.93 -0.90
N ASP A 112 -10.38 5.55 -2.00
CA ASP A 112 -10.62 5.09 -3.38
C ASP A 112 -9.42 4.41 -4.01
N VAL A 113 -8.35 4.12 -3.25
CA VAL A 113 -7.18 3.40 -3.77
C VAL A 113 -7.59 2.04 -4.34
N VAL A 114 -7.09 1.72 -5.53
CA VAL A 114 -7.28 0.39 -6.13
C VAL A 114 -6.29 -0.59 -5.52
N ILE A 115 -6.77 -1.66 -4.90
CA ILE A 115 -5.91 -2.69 -4.32
C ILE A 115 -6.10 -3.99 -5.12
N MET A 116 -4.99 -4.70 -5.37
CA MET A 116 -5.01 -6.04 -5.97
C MET A 116 -4.05 -6.96 -5.21
N LEU A 117 -4.49 -8.17 -4.90
CA LEU A 117 -3.68 -9.19 -4.25
C LEU A 117 -3.08 -10.14 -5.29
N LEU A 118 -1.76 -10.37 -5.24
CA LEU A 118 -1.02 -11.21 -6.17
C LEU A 118 -0.25 -12.31 -5.42
N GLY A 119 -0.51 -13.57 -5.75
CA GLY A 119 0.31 -14.71 -5.33
C GLY A 119 1.44 -14.92 -6.35
N ASN A 120 2.66 -14.48 -6.03
CA ASN A 120 3.80 -14.57 -6.92
C ASN A 120 4.55 -15.91 -6.79
N LYS A 121 5.41 -16.21 -7.77
CA LYS A 121 6.17 -17.45 -7.94
C LYS A 121 5.30 -18.67 -8.28
N ALA A 122 4.18 -18.49 -8.97
CA ALA A 122 3.30 -19.59 -9.37
C ALA A 122 3.96 -20.60 -10.31
N ASP A 123 5.14 -20.29 -10.87
CA ASP A 123 5.99 -21.22 -11.63
C ASP A 123 6.63 -22.30 -10.76
N VAL A 124 6.69 -22.13 -9.43
CA VAL A 124 7.31 -23.06 -8.48
C VAL A 124 6.23 -23.79 -7.68
N SER A 125 5.25 -24.36 -8.36
CA SER A 125 4.09 -25.01 -7.75
C SER A 125 4.44 -26.24 -6.90
N SER A 126 5.58 -26.89 -7.15
CA SER A 126 6.08 -28.02 -6.34
C SER A 126 6.49 -27.63 -4.92
N GLU A 127 6.83 -26.37 -4.69
CA GLU A 127 7.24 -25.84 -3.39
C GLU A 127 6.13 -25.01 -2.73
N ARG A 128 4.91 -25.11 -3.22
CA ARG A 128 3.76 -24.34 -2.76
C ARG A 128 3.48 -24.58 -1.27
N ALA A 129 3.49 -23.52 -0.48
CA ALA A 129 3.11 -23.49 0.93
C ALA A 129 1.74 -22.81 1.16
N VAL A 130 1.24 -22.03 0.18
CA VAL A 130 -0.06 -21.34 0.23
C VAL A 130 -0.92 -21.81 -0.92
N ARG A 131 -2.08 -22.36 -0.62
CA ARG A 131 -3.03 -22.82 -1.65
C ARG A 131 -3.66 -21.64 -2.38
N THR A 132 -4.01 -21.84 -3.63
CA THR A 132 -4.70 -20.81 -4.44
C THR A 132 -6.02 -20.38 -3.79
N GLU A 133 -6.74 -21.34 -3.18
CA GLU A 133 -8.01 -21.10 -2.49
C GLU A 133 -7.83 -20.20 -1.25
N ASP A 134 -6.71 -20.30 -0.55
CA ASP A 134 -6.41 -19.47 0.62
C ASP A 134 -6.20 -18.01 0.19
N GLY A 135 -5.46 -17.78 -0.92
CA GLY A 135 -5.32 -16.45 -1.53
C GLY A 135 -6.62 -15.87 -2.01
N ALA A 136 -7.42 -16.67 -2.72
CA ALA A 136 -8.73 -16.26 -3.20
C ALA A 136 -9.72 -15.95 -2.05
N SER A 137 -9.65 -16.72 -0.95
CA SER A 137 -10.48 -16.49 0.23
C SER A 137 -10.12 -15.19 0.95
N LEU A 138 -8.83 -14.93 1.11
CA LEU A 138 -8.34 -13.67 1.69
C LEU A 138 -8.76 -12.47 0.85
N ALA A 139 -8.61 -12.54 -0.46
CA ALA A 139 -9.03 -11.47 -1.36
C ALA A 139 -10.53 -11.19 -1.28
N ARG A 140 -11.35 -12.24 -1.19
CA ARG A 140 -12.81 -12.12 -1.02
C ARG A 140 -13.18 -11.47 0.31
N GLU A 141 -12.47 -11.81 1.39
CA GLU A 141 -12.67 -11.22 2.73
C GLU A 141 -12.48 -9.70 2.70
N TYR A 142 -11.49 -9.22 1.95
CA TYR A 142 -11.18 -7.79 1.83
C TYR A 142 -11.81 -7.11 0.61
N GLY A 143 -12.57 -7.84 -0.20
CA GLY A 143 -13.23 -7.29 -1.39
C GLY A 143 -12.24 -6.83 -2.47
N VAL A 144 -11.06 -7.45 -2.57
CA VAL A 144 -10.02 -7.10 -3.55
C VAL A 144 -9.88 -8.19 -4.61
N PRO A 145 -9.52 -7.83 -5.87
CA PRO A 145 -9.21 -8.80 -6.91
C PRO A 145 -7.97 -9.64 -6.56
N PHE A 146 -7.95 -10.88 -7.05
CA PHE A 146 -6.86 -11.82 -6.84
C PHE A 146 -6.44 -12.53 -8.12
N MET A 147 -5.14 -12.72 -8.28
CA MET A 147 -4.58 -13.67 -9.25
C MET A 147 -3.23 -14.19 -8.79
N GLU A 148 -2.82 -15.31 -9.37
CA GLU A 148 -1.45 -15.81 -9.23
C GLU A 148 -0.60 -15.35 -10.41
N THR A 149 0.64 -15.01 -10.14
CA THR A 149 1.59 -14.47 -11.10
C THR A 149 2.94 -15.17 -11.00
N SER A 150 3.74 -15.04 -12.03
CA SER A 150 5.16 -15.36 -11.96
C SER A 150 5.97 -14.24 -12.60
N ALA A 151 6.73 -13.53 -11.79
CA ALA A 151 7.67 -12.53 -12.29
C ALA A 151 8.80 -13.16 -13.12
N LYS A 152 9.13 -14.44 -12.86
CA LYS A 152 10.17 -15.19 -13.57
C LYS A 152 9.76 -15.53 -15.00
N THR A 153 8.52 -16.01 -15.19
CA THR A 153 8.02 -16.46 -16.51
C THR A 153 7.19 -15.39 -17.22
N GLY A 154 6.80 -14.33 -16.52
CA GLY A 154 5.88 -13.32 -17.03
C GLY A 154 4.40 -13.70 -16.92
N MET A 155 4.09 -14.89 -16.40
CA MET A 155 2.71 -15.38 -16.29
C MET A 155 1.84 -14.38 -15.51
N ASN A 156 0.73 -13.94 -16.12
CA ASN A 156 -0.24 -12.99 -15.59
C ASN A 156 0.30 -11.61 -15.18
N VAL A 157 1.58 -11.30 -15.39
CA VAL A 157 2.16 -10.00 -15.05
C VAL A 157 1.54 -8.89 -15.89
N GLU A 158 1.46 -9.09 -17.22
CA GLU A 158 0.84 -8.12 -18.11
C GLU A 158 -0.65 -7.93 -17.80
N LEU A 159 -1.35 -9.02 -17.47
CA LEU A 159 -2.77 -9.00 -17.12
C LEU A 159 -3.03 -8.18 -15.85
N ALA A 160 -2.17 -8.30 -14.83
CA ALA A 160 -2.27 -7.52 -13.60
C ALA A 160 -2.16 -6.02 -13.86
N PHE A 161 -1.16 -5.59 -14.61
CA PHE A 161 -1.00 -4.17 -14.97
C PHE A 161 -2.12 -3.67 -15.88
N LEU A 162 -2.60 -4.49 -16.81
CA LEU A 162 -3.72 -4.13 -17.69
C LEU A 162 -5.01 -3.93 -16.89
N ALA A 163 -5.30 -4.81 -15.93
CA ALA A 163 -6.47 -4.71 -15.07
C ALA A 163 -6.46 -3.43 -14.23
N ILE A 164 -5.32 -3.10 -13.62
CA ILE A 164 -5.14 -1.84 -12.87
C ILE A 164 -5.30 -0.62 -13.79
N ALA A 165 -4.65 -0.62 -14.96
CA ALA A 165 -4.73 0.50 -15.90
C ALA A 165 -6.16 0.73 -16.40
N LYS A 166 -6.92 -0.35 -16.61
CA LYS A 166 -8.32 -0.27 -17.02
C LYS A 166 -9.20 0.35 -15.95
N GLU A 167 -9.02 -0.07 -14.71
CA GLU A 167 -9.73 0.49 -13.56
C GLU A 167 -9.44 1.98 -13.38
N LEU A 168 -8.15 2.36 -13.36
CA LEU A 168 -7.74 3.76 -13.21
C LEU A 168 -8.24 4.65 -14.38
N LYS A 169 -8.18 4.14 -15.62
CA LYS A 169 -8.71 4.84 -16.77
C LYS A 169 -10.20 5.13 -16.62
N GLN A 170 -10.97 4.14 -16.17
CA GLN A 170 -12.42 4.31 -16.02
C GLN A 170 -12.74 5.32 -14.92
N ARG A 171 -12.09 5.25 -13.78
CA ARG A 171 -12.27 6.23 -12.69
C ARG A 171 -11.96 7.67 -13.13
N ALA A 172 -10.98 7.84 -14.03
CA ALA A 172 -10.61 9.15 -14.56
C ALA A 172 -11.64 9.73 -15.55
N VAL A 173 -12.48 8.89 -16.17
CA VAL A 173 -13.36 9.28 -17.28
C VAL A 173 -14.85 9.28 -16.89
N GLN A 174 -15.24 8.50 -15.87
CA GLN A 174 -16.65 8.33 -15.50
C GLN A 174 -17.16 9.38 -14.51
N PRO A 175 -18.37 9.93 -14.75
CA PRO A 175 -19.18 10.59 -13.73
C PRO A 175 -19.57 9.59 -12.63
N LEU A 176 -19.79 10.06 -11.42
CA LEU A 176 -20.03 9.28 -10.20
C LEU A 176 -21.25 8.33 -10.21
N ASP A 177 -22.09 8.35 -11.26
CA ASP A 177 -23.38 7.64 -11.31
C ASP A 177 -23.44 6.44 -12.27
N GLU A 178 -22.34 6.03 -12.91
CA GLU A 178 -22.34 4.85 -13.78
C GLU A 178 -21.79 3.59 -13.08
N PRO A 179 -22.26 2.36 -13.49
CA PRO A 179 -21.79 1.13 -12.87
C PRO A 179 -20.29 0.95 -13.02
N HIS A 180 -19.61 0.80 -11.89
CA HIS A 180 -18.16 0.65 -11.85
C HIS A 180 -17.72 -0.65 -12.52
N PHE A 181 -16.62 -0.55 -13.26
CA PHE A 181 -15.90 -1.70 -13.77
C PHE A 181 -15.45 -2.60 -12.62
N GLN A 182 -15.75 -3.89 -12.75
CA GLN A 182 -15.31 -4.87 -11.78
C GLN A 182 -14.03 -5.54 -12.30
N ILE A 183 -12.89 -5.24 -11.70
CA ILE A 183 -11.60 -5.91 -12.03
C ILE A 183 -11.75 -7.43 -11.96
N HIS A 184 -12.51 -7.93 -10.99
CA HIS A 184 -12.78 -9.36 -10.84
C HIS A 184 -13.41 -9.97 -12.09
N ASP A 185 -14.46 -9.36 -12.61
CA ASP A 185 -15.17 -9.85 -13.81
C ASP A 185 -14.29 -9.81 -15.04
N TYR A 186 -13.46 -8.78 -15.16
CA TYR A 186 -12.47 -8.68 -16.24
C TYR A 186 -11.45 -9.82 -16.18
N ILE A 187 -10.86 -10.09 -15.03
CA ILE A 187 -9.90 -11.19 -14.82
C ILE A 187 -10.55 -12.53 -15.18
N GLU A 188 -11.76 -12.79 -14.69
CA GLU A 188 -12.49 -14.02 -14.98
C GLU A 188 -12.82 -14.18 -16.47
N SER A 189 -13.19 -13.09 -17.15
CA SER A 189 -13.42 -13.11 -18.59
C SER A 189 -12.17 -13.47 -19.41
N GLN A 190 -11.00 -12.98 -18.97
CA GLN A 190 -9.72 -13.30 -19.64
C GLN A 190 -9.30 -14.75 -19.39
N LYS A 191 -9.50 -15.31 -18.18
CA LYS A 191 -9.23 -16.71 -17.88
C LYS A 191 -10.09 -17.65 -18.76
N LYS A 192 -11.38 -17.33 -18.95
CA LYS A 192 -12.27 -18.09 -19.84
C LYS A 192 -11.80 -18.07 -21.30
N LYS A 193 -11.34 -16.93 -21.82
CA LYS A 193 -10.80 -16.82 -23.17
C LYS A 193 -9.55 -17.67 -23.39
N SER A 194 -8.62 -17.65 -22.42
CA SER A 194 -7.41 -18.49 -22.45
C SER A 194 -7.74 -19.99 -22.49
N SER A 195 -8.76 -20.42 -21.74
CA SER A 195 -9.17 -21.83 -21.70
C SER A 195 -9.83 -22.30 -23.00
N CYS A 196 -10.54 -21.44 -23.72
CA CYS A 196 -11.17 -21.81 -24.99
C CYS A 196 -10.18 -21.97 -26.16
N CYS A 197 -9.00 -21.35 -26.12
CA CYS A 197 -7.98 -21.47 -27.15
C CYS A 197 -7.09 -22.72 -27.00
N ALA A 198 -7.23 -23.49 -25.93
CA ALA A 198 -6.44 -24.70 -25.67
C ALA A 198 -7.03 -25.97 -26.32
N PHE A 199 -8.16 -25.88 -27.01
CA PHE A 199 -8.86 -26.98 -27.66
C PHE A 199 -9.07 -26.78 -29.18
N SER A 200 -8.14 -26.10 -29.87
CA SER A 200 -8.17 -25.97 -31.33
C SER A 200 -6.90 -26.46 -31.94
#